data_10a0eadcd51ee6ed663b6a98fb62c739
#
_entry.id   10a0eadcd51ee6ed663b6a98fb62c739
#
_cell.length_a   1.000
_cell.length_b   1.000
_cell.length_c   1.000
_cell.angle_alpha   90.00
_cell.angle_beta   90.00
_cell.angle_gamma   90.00
#
_symmetry.space_group_name_H-M   'P 1'
#
loop_
_entity.id
_entity.type
_entity.pdbx_description
1 polymer ?
#
loop_
_entity_poly.entity_id
_entity_poly.type
_entity_poly.pdbx_seq_one_letter_code
_entity_poly.pdbx_strand_id
1 'polypeptide(L)'
;MKIGFFTDRYYPQVDGVAVSVELFAKELIALGHEVVIFAPQSADKKQVDPSYVVRFRSFPSIWYEDHRDTMPFTPAIIKQVRSHNLDIIHIHTPAQIGILGMRIAKEDNIPVVSTHHTDIDQYVRVYKKMMIGVLLGILVAPALLKSADKYKELLPYLKPNRSIKTWNRKLILESVGIFYQNCDAVIAPSLKMVRSLKDYGNFNNVHVLPTGIDLQELNIKTDFEPRRYYQIDSDSPLLLFVGRLGKEKNIQLIIRSMPKILEHQPDTKLVIVGDGPYSEELKELAESVGVRQNIVFTGMLDRAKTFACFKASDIFCFASLTDTQGLVLNEAAIVSKPIVFLDPEISPLAEDKVTGILAKNTTTSFATACNRLIGNKNLAADYGKKAKNIAMTITIDKQAKKLLKIYSDII
;
A
#
# COMPACT_ATOMS: atom_id res chain seq x y z
N MET A 1 -1.08 1.22 -26.88
CA MET A 1 0.20 1.65 -26.28
C MET A 1 0.90 0.44 -25.70
N LYS A 2 2.23 0.46 -25.74
CA LYS A 2 3.11 -0.50 -25.04
C LYS A 2 3.62 0.13 -23.77
N ILE A 3 3.18 -0.37 -22.64
CA ILE A 3 3.38 0.23 -21.31
C ILE A 3 4.35 -0.64 -20.53
N GLY A 4 5.45 -0.06 -20.05
CA GLY A 4 6.40 -0.74 -19.16
C GLY A 4 6.17 -0.38 -17.70
N PHE A 5 5.80 -1.34 -16.87
CA PHE A 5 5.73 -1.19 -15.41
C PHE A 5 7.03 -1.63 -14.77
N PHE A 6 7.67 -0.74 -14.03
CA PHE A 6 8.95 -0.99 -13.36
C PHE A 6 8.73 -1.00 -11.85
N THR A 7 8.93 -2.18 -11.24
CA THR A 7 8.65 -2.36 -9.81
C THR A 7 9.66 -3.29 -9.16
N ASP A 8 10.12 -2.94 -7.96
CA ASP A 8 10.94 -3.81 -7.10
C ASP A 8 10.08 -4.65 -6.13
N ARG A 9 8.72 -4.48 -6.21
CA ARG A 9 7.73 -5.20 -5.40
C ARG A 9 6.67 -5.82 -6.29
N TYR A 10 6.62 -7.14 -6.29
CA TYR A 10 5.63 -7.88 -7.07
C TYR A 10 5.39 -9.28 -6.49
N TYR A 11 4.33 -9.95 -6.96
CA TYR A 11 4.02 -11.30 -6.52
C TYR A 11 5.24 -12.25 -6.60
N PRO A 12 5.33 -13.25 -5.68
CA PRO A 12 4.31 -13.77 -4.75
C PRO A 12 4.19 -12.95 -3.45
N GLN A 13 5.02 -11.95 -3.23
CA GLN A 13 4.87 -11.07 -2.08
C GLN A 13 3.62 -10.21 -2.27
N VAL A 14 2.67 -10.34 -1.34
CA VAL A 14 1.40 -9.60 -1.39
C VAL A 14 1.51 -8.36 -0.51
N ASP A 15 1.60 -7.21 -1.15
CA ASP A 15 1.50 -5.90 -0.49
C ASP A 15 0.72 -4.92 -1.39
N GLY A 16 0.44 -3.72 -0.87
CA GLY A 16 -0.35 -2.73 -1.60
C GLY A 16 0.23 -2.32 -2.95
N VAL A 17 1.57 -2.34 -3.10
CA VAL A 17 2.25 -2.01 -4.37
C VAL A 17 2.02 -3.14 -5.38
N ALA A 18 2.30 -4.39 -5.00
CA ALA A 18 2.12 -5.55 -5.87
C ALA A 18 0.67 -5.69 -6.34
N VAL A 19 -0.30 -5.50 -5.42
CA VAL A 19 -1.74 -5.52 -5.76
C VAL A 19 -2.08 -4.40 -6.74
N SER A 20 -1.60 -3.18 -6.51
CA SER A 20 -1.85 -2.04 -7.39
C SER A 20 -1.30 -2.27 -8.81
N VAL A 21 -0.04 -2.72 -8.90
CA VAL A 21 0.63 -3.03 -10.18
C VAL A 21 -0.17 -4.05 -10.97
N GLU A 22 -0.57 -5.15 -10.33
CA GLU A 22 -1.31 -6.23 -10.97
C GLU A 22 -2.71 -5.81 -11.44
N LEU A 23 -3.45 -5.08 -10.60
CA LEU A 23 -4.80 -4.62 -10.94
C LEU A 23 -4.77 -3.67 -12.14
N PHE A 24 -3.88 -2.68 -12.14
CA PHE A 24 -3.74 -1.78 -13.28
C PHE A 24 -3.26 -2.51 -14.54
N ALA A 25 -2.30 -3.43 -14.41
CA ALA A 25 -1.80 -4.17 -15.58
C ALA A 25 -2.91 -5.01 -16.23
N LYS A 26 -3.67 -5.78 -15.44
CA LYS A 26 -4.78 -6.58 -15.95
C LYS A 26 -5.84 -5.73 -16.64
N GLU A 27 -6.21 -4.62 -16.03
CA GLU A 27 -7.25 -3.76 -16.58
C GLU A 27 -6.78 -3.04 -17.85
N LEU A 28 -5.53 -2.59 -17.90
CA LEU A 28 -4.95 -1.99 -19.10
C LEU A 28 -4.87 -3.00 -20.27
N ILE A 29 -4.54 -4.26 -19.99
CA ILE A 29 -4.56 -5.35 -20.96
C ILE A 29 -6.00 -5.60 -21.45
N ALA A 30 -6.97 -5.64 -20.53
CA ALA A 30 -8.39 -5.80 -20.88
C ALA A 30 -8.91 -4.64 -21.75
N LEU A 31 -8.34 -3.44 -21.59
CA LEU A 31 -8.63 -2.27 -22.44
C LEU A 31 -7.87 -2.26 -23.78
N GLY A 32 -7.14 -3.34 -24.11
CA GLY A 32 -6.47 -3.52 -25.40
C GLY A 32 -5.06 -2.91 -25.48
N HIS A 33 -4.40 -2.65 -24.35
CA HIS A 33 -3.01 -2.18 -24.34
C HIS A 33 -2.03 -3.34 -24.08
N GLU A 34 -0.81 -3.22 -24.55
CA GLU A 34 0.27 -4.14 -24.23
C GLU A 34 0.95 -3.66 -22.93
N VAL A 35 0.99 -4.50 -21.91
CA VAL A 35 1.66 -4.18 -20.65
C VAL A 35 2.79 -5.18 -20.41
N VAL A 36 3.95 -4.70 -19.99
CA VAL A 36 5.08 -5.54 -19.54
C VAL A 36 5.49 -5.09 -18.15
N ILE A 37 5.48 -6.04 -17.20
CA ILE A 37 5.92 -5.79 -15.82
C ILE A 37 7.35 -6.29 -15.66
N PHE A 38 8.28 -5.39 -15.35
CA PHE A 38 9.66 -5.71 -14.99
C PHE A 38 9.76 -5.79 -13.47
N ALA A 39 10.12 -6.97 -12.95
CA ALA A 39 10.12 -7.25 -11.51
C ALA A 39 11.30 -8.15 -11.08
N PRO A 40 11.64 -8.21 -9.76
CA PRO A 40 12.64 -9.14 -9.25
C PRO A 40 12.20 -10.58 -9.41
N GLN A 41 13.15 -11.49 -9.63
CA GLN A 41 12.88 -12.93 -9.62
C GLN A 41 12.35 -13.36 -8.25
N SER A 42 11.30 -14.17 -8.23
CA SER A 42 10.76 -14.77 -7.01
C SER A 42 11.78 -15.68 -6.32
N ALA A 43 11.66 -15.78 -4.98
CA ALA A 43 12.33 -16.82 -4.22
C ALA A 43 11.71 -18.20 -4.47
N ASP A 44 10.41 -18.23 -4.73
CA ASP A 44 9.68 -19.45 -5.08
C ASP A 44 9.93 -19.82 -6.54
N LYS A 45 10.70 -20.89 -6.75
CA LYS A 45 11.04 -21.43 -8.08
C LYS A 45 9.84 -22.08 -8.79
N LYS A 46 8.77 -22.37 -8.08
CA LYS A 46 7.56 -22.99 -8.64
C LYS A 46 6.54 -21.96 -9.14
N GLN A 47 6.81 -20.68 -8.89
CA GLN A 47 5.92 -19.62 -9.35
C GLN A 47 5.88 -19.59 -10.88
N VAL A 48 4.66 -19.64 -11.41
CA VAL A 48 4.40 -19.43 -12.84
C VAL A 48 3.91 -18.00 -12.99
N ASP A 49 4.67 -17.21 -13.73
CA ASP A 49 4.29 -15.82 -14.03
C ASP A 49 3.40 -15.74 -15.29
N PRO A 50 2.49 -14.77 -15.36
CA PRO A 50 1.83 -14.41 -16.59
C PRO A 50 2.83 -13.98 -17.69
N SER A 51 2.46 -14.12 -18.94
CA SER A 51 3.33 -13.81 -20.11
C SER A 51 3.78 -12.35 -20.18
N TYR A 52 3.07 -11.46 -19.52
CA TYR A 52 3.41 -10.03 -19.44
C TYR A 52 4.41 -9.69 -18.30
N VAL A 53 4.98 -10.68 -17.62
CA VAL A 53 5.95 -10.45 -16.52
C VAL A 53 7.34 -10.88 -16.96
N VAL A 54 8.29 -9.97 -16.86
CA VAL A 54 9.71 -10.19 -17.10
C VAL A 54 10.47 -10.12 -15.79
N ARG A 55 11.16 -11.21 -15.41
CA ARG A 55 11.89 -11.30 -14.16
C ARG A 55 13.38 -11.05 -14.34
N PHE A 56 13.92 -10.19 -13.48
CA PHE A 56 15.37 -10.00 -13.39
C PHE A 56 15.94 -10.79 -12.22
N ARG A 57 17.13 -11.37 -12.43
CA ARG A 57 17.85 -12.10 -11.39
C ARG A 57 17.98 -11.27 -10.13
N SER A 58 17.65 -11.87 -8.99
CA SER A 58 17.60 -11.20 -7.70
C SER A 58 18.19 -12.07 -6.60
N PHE A 59 18.54 -11.46 -5.48
CA PHE A 59 19.07 -12.10 -4.28
C PHE A 59 18.35 -11.53 -3.04
N PRO A 60 18.31 -12.27 -1.90
CA PRO A 60 17.69 -11.76 -0.68
C PRO A 60 18.33 -10.43 -0.26
N SER A 61 17.51 -9.45 0.11
CA SER A 61 18.01 -8.17 0.60
C SER A 61 18.58 -8.33 2.01
N ILE A 62 19.74 -7.73 2.25
CA ILE A 62 20.33 -7.65 3.59
C ILE A 62 19.78 -6.46 4.40
N TRP A 63 19.04 -5.57 3.76
CA TRP A 63 18.57 -4.31 4.34
C TRP A 63 17.13 -4.40 4.87
N TYR A 64 16.33 -5.28 4.25
CA TYR A 64 14.93 -5.42 4.57
C TYR A 64 14.47 -6.86 4.38
N GLU A 65 13.94 -7.47 5.44
CA GLU A 65 13.36 -8.81 5.42
C GLU A 65 12.22 -8.88 4.39
N ASP A 66 12.10 -10.00 3.69
CA ASP A 66 11.14 -10.24 2.61
C ASP A 66 11.35 -9.39 1.35
N HIS A 67 12.47 -8.68 1.23
CA HIS A 67 12.83 -7.94 0.01
C HIS A 67 13.85 -8.72 -0.82
N ARG A 68 13.86 -8.40 -2.12
CA ARG A 68 14.87 -8.94 -3.04
C ARG A 68 15.50 -7.78 -3.80
N ASP A 69 16.82 -7.75 -3.75
CA ASP A 69 17.62 -6.78 -4.49
C ASP A 69 18.01 -7.32 -5.86
N THR A 70 18.14 -6.41 -6.83
CA THR A 70 18.52 -6.72 -8.21
C THR A 70 19.74 -5.90 -8.64
N MET A 71 20.44 -6.36 -9.69
CA MET A 71 21.50 -5.60 -10.35
C MET A 71 21.21 -5.51 -11.86
N PRO A 72 20.13 -4.76 -12.26
CA PRO A 72 19.55 -4.86 -13.59
C PRO A 72 20.26 -3.95 -14.64
N PHE A 73 21.51 -3.56 -14.42
CA PHE A 73 22.20 -2.56 -15.25
C PHE A 73 23.17 -3.16 -16.30
N THR A 74 23.06 -4.46 -16.58
CA THR A 74 23.90 -5.09 -17.62
C THR A 74 23.43 -4.73 -19.03
N PRO A 75 24.34 -4.65 -20.03
CA PRO A 75 23.95 -4.37 -21.42
C PRO A 75 22.87 -5.34 -21.97
N ALA A 76 22.93 -6.61 -21.55
CA ALA A 76 21.96 -7.63 -21.97
C ALA A 76 20.53 -7.30 -21.45
N ILE A 77 20.39 -6.91 -20.18
CA ILE A 77 19.11 -6.53 -19.58
C ILE A 77 18.56 -5.25 -20.24
N ILE A 78 19.41 -4.25 -20.44
CA ILE A 78 19.02 -3.01 -21.13
C ILE A 78 18.53 -3.31 -22.55
N LYS A 79 19.24 -4.17 -23.29
CA LYS A 79 18.82 -4.62 -24.64
C LYS A 79 17.48 -5.38 -24.58
N GLN A 80 17.29 -6.24 -23.56
CA GLN A 80 16.03 -6.96 -23.37
C GLN A 80 14.86 -5.99 -23.13
N VAL A 81 15.01 -5.01 -22.24
CA VAL A 81 13.94 -4.02 -21.98
C VAL A 81 13.63 -3.22 -23.26
N ARG A 82 14.66 -2.77 -23.99
CA ARG A 82 14.50 -2.02 -25.25
C ARG A 82 13.77 -2.81 -26.35
N SER A 83 13.95 -4.14 -26.36
CA SER A 83 13.26 -4.99 -27.37
C SER A 83 11.74 -5.00 -27.25
N HIS A 84 11.18 -4.52 -26.13
CA HIS A 84 9.73 -4.37 -25.97
C HIS A 84 9.17 -3.11 -26.65
N ASN A 85 10.02 -2.17 -27.10
CA ASN A 85 9.62 -0.93 -27.80
C ASN A 85 8.50 -0.16 -27.05
N LEU A 86 8.79 0.21 -25.81
CA LEU A 86 7.83 0.84 -24.92
C LEU A 86 7.48 2.28 -25.38
N ASP A 87 6.18 2.61 -25.36
CA ASP A 87 5.69 3.96 -25.61
C ASP A 87 5.75 4.82 -24.34
N ILE A 88 5.66 4.19 -23.16
CA ILE A 88 5.67 4.85 -21.86
C ILE A 88 6.28 3.95 -20.78
N ILE A 89 6.95 4.56 -19.83
CA ILE A 89 7.52 3.91 -18.65
C ILE A 89 6.78 4.39 -17.41
N HIS A 90 6.21 3.45 -16.64
CA HIS A 90 5.59 3.74 -15.36
C HIS A 90 6.37 3.07 -14.23
N ILE A 91 6.91 3.88 -13.33
CA ILE A 91 7.74 3.43 -12.21
C ILE A 91 6.89 3.39 -10.94
N HIS A 92 6.79 2.19 -10.34
CA HIS A 92 6.03 1.97 -9.10
C HIS A 92 6.91 2.00 -7.84
N THR A 93 8.21 1.79 -7.99
CA THR A 93 9.17 1.87 -6.88
C THR A 93 10.44 2.58 -7.34
N PRO A 94 10.94 3.61 -6.64
CA PRO A 94 12.16 4.32 -6.99
C PRO A 94 13.43 3.58 -6.49
N ALA A 95 13.49 2.26 -6.69
CA ALA A 95 14.62 1.42 -6.33
C ALA A 95 15.35 0.89 -7.59
N GLN A 96 16.02 -0.25 -7.54
CA GLN A 96 16.94 -0.67 -8.61
C GLN A 96 16.26 -0.82 -9.98
N ILE A 97 15.08 -1.42 -10.03
CA ILE A 97 14.32 -1.60 -11.29
C ILE A 97 13.71 -0.27 -11.73
N GLY A 98 13.20 0.53 -10.78
CA GLY A 98 12.73 1.87 -11.10
C GLY A 98 13.83 2.79 -11.64
N ILE A 99 15.05 2.71 -11.10
CA ILE A 99 16.23 3.44 -11.62
C ILE A 99 16.59 2.96 -13.03
N LEU A 100 16.48 1.65 -13.32
CA LEU A 100 16.67 1.13 -14.68
C LEU A 100 15.65 1.73 -15.65
N GLY A 101 14.35 1.76 -15.27
CA GLY A 101 13.29 2.37 -16.06
C GLY A 101 13.58 3.85 -16.36
N MET A 102 13.93 4.63 -15.34
CA MET A 102 14.31 6.04 -15.48
C MET A 102 15.50 6.25 -16.40
N ARG A 103 16.51 5.37 -16.30
CA ARG A 103 17.71 5.43 -17.17
C ARG A 103 17.32 5.22 -18.63
N ILE A 104 16.57 4.16 -18.93
CA ILE A 104 16.15 3.84 -20.31
C ILE A 104 15.27 4.96 -20.87
N ALA A 105 14.34 5.45 -20.06
CA ALA A 105 13.48 6.57 -20.44
C ALA A 105 14.28 7.80 -20.91
N LYS A 106 15.30 8.17 -20.16
CA LYS A 106 16.17 9.30 -20.50
C LYS A 106 17.06 9.05 -21.72
N GLU A 107 17.61 7.83 -21.84
CA GLU A 107 18.48 7.50 -22.98
C GLU A 107 17.70 7.42 -24.29
N ASP A 108 16.43 7.00 -24.23
CA ASP A 108 15.60 6.72 -25.41
C ASP A 108 14.48 7.75 -25.60
N ASN A 109 14.41 8.81 -24.75
CA ASN A 109 13.37 9.86 -24.75
C ASN A 109 11.93 9.30 -24.65
N ILE A 110 11.73 8.31 -23.77
CA ILE A 110 10.42 7.73 -23.48
C ILE A 110 9.80 8.48 -22.30
N PRO A 111 8.51 8.91 -22.38
CA PRO A 111 7.80 9.55 -21.27
C PRO A 111 7.77 8.68 -20.00
N VAL A 112 7.89 9.33 -18.84
CA VAL A 112 7.97 8.66 -17.53
C VAL A 112 6.89 9.13 -16.59
N VAL A 113 6.12 8.18 -16.07
CA VAL A 113 5.24 8.38 -14.92
C VAL A 113 5.79 7.65 -13.71
N SER A 114 5.65 8.20 -12.52
CA SER A 114 5.95 7.47 -11.29
C SER A 114 4.80 7.55 -10.30
N THR A 115 4.43 6.41 -9.70
CA THR A 115 3.47 6.39 -8.59
C THR A 115 4.21 6.41 -7.25
N HIS A 116 3.90 7.40 -6.42
CA HIS A 116 4.43 7.55 -5.06
C HIS A 116 3.69 6.63 -4.09
N HIS A 117 3.99 5.32 -4.16
CA HIS A 117 3.35 4.31 -3.32
C HIS A 117 3.81 4.31 -1.86
N THR A 118 5.04 4.77 -1.59
CA THR A 118 5.68 4.64 -0.28
C THR A 118 6.29 5.96 0.14
N ASP A 119 5.90 6.45 1.31
CA ASP A 119 6.59 7.55 1.98
C ASP A 119 7.93 7.04 2.53
N ILE A 120 9.00 7.24 1.77
CA ILE A 120 10.32 6.71 2.08
C ILE A 120 10.86 7.31 3.39
N ASP A 121 10.59 8.58 3.68
CA ASP A 121 11.00 9.24 4.94
C ASP A 121 10.35 8.55 6.15
N GLN A 122 9.04 8.29 6.10
CA GLN A 122 8.35 7.56 7.17
C GLN A 122 8.83 6.11 7.27
N TYR A 123 9.03 5.46 6.13
CA TYR A 123 9.41 4.05 6.09
C TYR A 123 10.80 3.80 6.69
N VAL A 124 11.78 4.65 6.38
CA VAL A 124 13.13 4.58 6.94
C VAL A 124 13.16 4.84 8.45
N ARG A 125 12.22 5.62 8.99
CA ARG A 125 12.10 5.84 10.45
C ARG A 125 11.67 4.58 11.19
N VAL A 126 10.81 3.77 10.57
CA VAL A 126 10.35 2.49 11.13
C VAL A 126 11.42 1.40 10.94
N TYR A 127 12.01 1.32 9.75
CA TYR A 127 12.96 0.28 9.34
C TYR A 127 14.39 0.83 9.23
N LYS A 128 15.07 1.00 10.37
CA LYS A 128 16.39 1.67 10.45
C LYS A 128 17.48 1.06 9.56
N LYS A 129 17.48 -0.27 9.35
CA LYS A 129 18.45 -0.96 8.49
C LYS A 129 18.31 -0.54 7.02
N MET A 130 17.08 -0.26 6.58
CA MET A 130 16.79 0.18 5.22
C MET A 130 17.45 1.53 4.88
N MET A 131 17.69 2.38 5.87
CA MET A 131 18.38 3.65 5.67
C MET A 131 19.76 3.50 5.00
N ILE A 132 20.50 2.45 5.36
CA ILE A 132 21.82 2.19 4.77
C ILE A 132 21.67 1.84 3.28
N GLY A 133 20.69 0.98 2.93
CA GLY A 133 20.41 0.63 1.53
C GLY A 133 19.99 1.83 0.69
N VAL A 134 19.15 2.71 1.25
CA VAL A 134 18.73 3.97 0.60
C VAL A 134 19.94 4.90 0.39
N LEU A 135 20.78 5.09 1.39
CA LEU A 135 21.99 5.92 1.27
C LEU A 135 22.97 5.39 0.22
N LEU A 136 23.19 4.07 0.16
CA LEU A 136 24.01 3.45 -0.88
C LEU A 136 23.39 3.63 -2.27
N GLY A 137 22.06 3.46 -2.40
CA GLY A 137 21.33 3.74 -3.63
C GLY A 137 21.52 5.18 -4.11
N ILE A 138 21.45 6.15 -3.20
CA ILE A 138 21.68 7.57 -3.49
C ILE A 138 23.10 7.83 -4.02
N LEU A 139 24.11 7.19 -3.45
CA LEU A 139 25.51 7.36 -3.88
C LEU A 139 25.76 6.79 -5.29
N VAL A 140 25.04 5.72 -5.65
CA VAL A 140 25.22 5.04 -6.93
C VAL A 140 24.30 5.59 -8.03
N ALA A 141 23.14 6.16 -7.66
CA ALA A 141 22.13 6.67 -8.59
C ALA A 141 22.68 7.66 -9.64
N PRO A 142 23.58 8.62 -9.32
CA PRO A 142 24.12 9.55 -10.29
C PRO A 142 24.85 8.86 -11.44
N ALA A 143 25.64 7.83 -11.13
CA ALA A 143 26.37 7.05 -12.14
C ALA A 143 25.42 6.20 -12.99
N LEU A 144 24.40 5.60 -12.36
CA LEU A 144 23.44 4.75 -13.04
C LEU A 144 22.50 5.55 -13.95
N LEU A 145 22.11 6.77 -13.53
CA LEU A 145 21.22 7.63 -14.30
C LEU A 145 21.96 8.49 -15.35
N LYS A 146 23.28 8.44 -15.41
CA LYS A 146 24.12 9.31 -16.28
C LYS A 146 23.72 10.80 -16.19
N SER A 147 23.27 11.24 -15.03
CA SER A 147 22.78 12.60 -14.77
C SER A 147 23.51 13.24 -13.59
N ALA A 148 24.85 13.21 -13.66
CA ALA A 148 25.72 13.72 -12.61
C ALA A 148 25.45 15.18 -12.23
N ASP A 149 24.95 16.00 -13.16
CA ASP A 149 24.79 17.45 -12.94
C ASP A 149 23.72 17.78 -11.88
N LYS A 150 22.54 17.13 -11.94
CA LYS A 150 21.51 17.33 -10.92
C LYS A 150 21.90 16.77 -9.54
N TYR A 151 22.70 15.71 -9.52
CA TYR A 151 23.19 15.13 -8.28
C TYR A 151 24.38 15.88 -7.67
N LYS A 152 25.02 16.79 -8.40
CA LYS A 152 25.98 17.73 -7.81
C LYS A 152 25.34 18.59 -6.72
N GLU A 153 24.04 18.86 -6.81
CA GLU A 153 23.27 19.54 -5.78
C GLU A 153 23.24 18.79 -4.45
N LEU A 154 23.47 17.44 -4.47
CA LEU A 154 23.57 16.63 -3.26
C LEU A 154 24.95 16.70 -2.57
N LEU A 155 26.00 17.19 -3.27
CA LEU A 155 27.37 17.26 -2.70
C LEU A 155 27.44 17.99 -1.36
N PRO A 156 26.71 19.13 -1.13
CA PRO A 156 26.68 19.79 0.16
C PRO A 156 26.10 18.93 1.29
N TYR A 157 25.17 18.01 0.92
CA TYR A 157 24.48 17.13 1.88
C TYR A 157 25.25 15.84 2.17
N LEU A 158 26.29 15.51 1.39
CA LEU A 158 27.14 14.35 1.66
C LEU A 158 28.08 14.56 2.84
N LYS A 159 28.28 15.82 3.30
CA LYS A 159 29.07 16.11 4.51
C LYS A 159 28.20 15.89 5.75
N PRO A 160 28.59 14.99 6.69
CA PRO A 160 27.83 14.77 7.92
C PRO A 160 27.67 16.06 8.71
N ASN A 161 26.43 16.37 9.08
CA ASN A 161 26.15 17.49 9.98
C ASN A 161 26.14 16.98 11.44
N ARG A 162 26.20 17.90 12.42
CA ARG A 162 26.23 17.59 13.88
C ARG A 162 25.09 16.68 14.35
N SER A 163 23.98 16.55 13.60
CA SER A 163 22.90 15.61 13.88
C SER A 163 22.73 14.63 12.71
N ILE A 164 23.19 13.40 12.89
CA ILE A 164 23.06 12.30 11.91
C ILE A 164 21.59 12.10 11.48
N LYS A 165 20.61 12.24 12.40
CA LYS A 165 19.19 12.05 12.07
C LYS A 165 18.63 13.09 11.11
N THR A 166 18.94 14.36 11.31
CA THR A 166 18.47 15.45 10.43
C THR A 166 19.21 15.45 9.09
N TRP A 167 20.48 15.10 9.11
CA TRP A 167 21.30 14.97 7.90
C TRP A 167 20.77 13.86 6.98
N ASN A 168 20.54 12.66 7.52
CA ASN A 168 20.02 11.52 6.75
C ASN A 168 18.65 11.83 6.14
N ARG A 169 17.76 12.46 6.90
CA ARG A 169 16.43 12.84 6.41
C ARG A 169 16.53 13.79 5.22
N LYS A 170 17.34 14.85 5.32
CA LYS A 170 17.48 15.83 4.25
C LYS A 170 18.04 15.19 2.98
N LEU A 171 19.06 14.35 3.10
CA LEU A 171 19.64 13.62 1.98
C LEU A 171 18.62 12.72 1.27
N ILE A 172 17.77 12.02 2.02
CA ILE A 172 16.70 11.18 1.46
C ILE A 172 15.68 12.04 0.72
N LEU A 173 15.20 13.12 1.35
CA LEU A 173 14.19 13.99 0.75
C LEU A 173 14.67 14.59 -0.56
N GLU A 174 15.87 15.15 -0.58
CA GLU A 174 16.46 15.76 -1.79
C GLU A 174 16.67 14.72 -2.90
N SER A 175 17.18 13.54 -2.56
CA SER A 175 17.46 12.49 -3.56
C SER A 175 16.21 11.93 -4.20
N VAL A 176 15.18 11.68 -3.39
CA VAL A 176 13.87 11.22 -3.88
C VAL A 176 13.19 12.37 -4.65
N GLY A 177 13.35 13.62 -4.20
CA GLY A 177 12.89 14.81 -4.91
C GLY A 177 13.48 14.90 -6.31
N ILE A 178 14.80 14.74 -6.46
CA ILE A 178 15.47 14.71 -7.76
C ILE A 178 14.91 13.56 -8.65
N PHE A 179 14.61 12.40 -8.09
CA PHE A 179 14.00 11.31 -8.85
C PHE A 179 12.65 11.73 -9.44
N TYR A 180 11.74 12.30 -8.63
CA TYR A 180 10.42 12.73 -9.11
C TYR A 180 10.47 13.92 -10.05
N GLN A 181 11.43 14.83 -9.92
CA GLN A 181 11.67 15.95 -10.85
C GLN A 181 12.07 15.49 -12.27
N ASN A 182 12.46 14.23 -12.41
CA ASN A 182 12.79 13.62 -13.71
C ASN A 182 11.62 12.83 -14.32
N CYS A 183 10.43 12.84 -13.68
CA CYS A 183 9.21 12.26 -14.21
C CYS A 183 8.35 13.33 -14.90
N ASP A 184 7.68 12.96 -16.00
CA ASP A 184 6.75 13.83 -16.72
C ASP A 184 5.43 13.99 -15.95
N ALA A 185 5.06 12.97 -15.16
CA ALA A 185 3.96 13.04 -14.20
C ALA A 185 4.24 12.19 -12.96
N VAL A 186 3.68 12.62 -11.83
CA VAL A 186 3.73 11.89 -10.55
C VAL A 186 2.30 11.57 -10.11
N ILE A 187 2.06 10.31 -9.79
CA ILE A 187 0.77 9.84 -9.27
C ILE A 187 0.88 9.65 -7.75
N ALA A 188 -0.08 10.18 -7.03
CA ALA A 188 -0.27 9.97 -5.60
C ALA A 188 -1.57 9.17 -5.36
N PRO A 189 -1.53 8.03 -4.65
CA PRO A 189 -2.72 7.20 -4.45
C PRO A 189 -3.73 7.80 -3.47
N SER A 190 -3.38 8.87 -2.76
CA SER A 190 -4.24 9.55 -1.78
C SER A 190 -3.83 11.01 -1.58
N LEU A 191 -4.69 11.81 -0.95
CA LEU A 191 -4.37 13.20 -0.57
C LEU A 191 -3.22 13.25 0.44
N LYS A 192 -3.14 12.26 1.34
CA LYS A 192 -2.01 12.08 2.24
C LYS A 192 -0.69 12.00 1.47
N MET A 193 -0.66 11.23 0.38
CA MET A 193 0.56 11.08 -0.43
C MET A 193 0.88 12.32 -1.26
N VAL A 194 -0.12 13.10 -1.67
CA VAL A 194 0.12 14.44 -2.25
C VAL A 194 0.78 15.37 -1.23
N ARG A 195 0.34 15.29 0.03
CA ARG A 195 0.94 16.09 1.12
C ARG A 195 2.38 15.65 1.40
N SER A 196 2.62 14.32 1.46
CA SER A 196 3.96 13.76 1.61
C SER A 196 4.90 14.23 0.49
N LEU A 197 4.45 14.27 -0.77
CA LEU A 197 5.26 14.72 -1.90
C LEU A 197 5.81 16.14 -1.71
N LYS A 198 5.12 17.03 -0.99
CA LYS A 198 5.60 18.40 -0.72
C LYS A 198 6.88 18.42 0.11
N ASP A 199 7.13 17.40 0.92
CA ASP A 199 8.37 17.26 1.69
C ASP A 199 9.58 16.96 0.78
N TYR A 200 9.33 16.34 -0.39
CA TYR A 200 10.35 15.99 -1.39
C TYR A 200 10.60 17.08 -2.43
N GLY A 201 9.72 18.08 -2.53
CA GLY A 201 9.85 19.20 -3.45
C GLY A 201 8.53 19.67 -4.06
N ASN A 202 8.63 20.60 -5.00
CA ASN A 202 7.48 21.06 -5.77
C ASN A 202 7.47 20.36 -7.14
N PHE A 203 6.36 19.75 -7.48
CA PHE A 203 6.15 19.03 -8.73
C PHE A 203 4.95 19.61 -9.46
N ASN A 204 5.11 19.92 -10.75
CA ASN A 204 4.08 20.64 -11.53
C ASN A 204 2.95 19.75 -12.01
N ASN A 205 3.19 18.43 -12.18
CA ASN A 205 2.24 17.48 -12.77
C ASN A 205 1.99 16.33 -11.79
N VAL A 206 1.17 16.61 -10.76
CA VAL A 206 0.81 15.64 -9.73
C VAL A 206 -0.67 15.28 -9.83
N HIS A 207 -0.96 14.01 -9.96
CA HIS A 207 -2.32 13.49 -10.07
C HIS A 207 -2.71 12.64 -8.87
N VAL A 208 -3.93 12.80 -8.34
CA VAL A 208 -4.50 11.89 -7.35
C VAL A 208 -5.19 10.76 -8.08
N LEU A 209 -4.62 9.56 -7.97
CA LEU A 209 -5.17 8.37 -8.61
C LEU A 209 -5.05 7.18 -7.65
N PRO A 210 -6.10 6.86 -6.88
CA PRO A 210 -6.11 5.68 -6.02
C PRO A 210 -6.12 4.41 -6.87
N THR A 211 -5.52 3.34 -6.34
CA THR A 211 -5.74 1.99 -6.87
C THR A 211 -7.22 1.66 -6.79
N GLY A 212 -7.78 1.28 -7.91
CA GLY A 212 -9.20 0.99 -8.03
C GLY A 212 -9.61 -0.30 -7.33
N ILE A 213 -10.91 -0.46 -7.20
CA ILE A 213 -11.54 -1.64 -6.60
C ILE A 213 -11.86 -2.65 -7.71
N ASP A 214 -11.44 -3.89 -7.50
CA ASP A 214 -11.83 -5.01 -8.36
C ASP A 214 -13.21 -5.54 -7.91
N LEU A 215 -14.23 -5.27 -8.73
CA LEU A 215 -15.58 -5.75 -8.45
C LEU A 215 -15.74 -7.28 -8.61
N GLN A 216 -14.81 -7.96 -9.25
CA GLN A 216 -14.85 -9.42 -9.36
C GLN A 216 -14.73 -10.09 -7.99
N GLU A 217 -14.16 -9.41 -7.01
CA GLU A 217 -14.08 -9.88 -5.62
C GLU A 217 -15.45 -10.13 -4.99
N LEU A 218 -16.48 -9.41 -5.41
CA LEU A 218 -17.86 -9.67 -4.95
C LEU A 218 -18.37 -11.06 -5.34
N ASN A 219 -17.84 -11.64 -6.40
CA ASN A 219 -18.21 -12.94 -6.93
C ASN A 219 -17.44 -14.10 -6.30
N ILE A 220 -16.48 -13.83 -5.42
CA ILE A 220 -15.72 -14.86 -4.72
C ILE A 220 -16.67 -15.69 -3.85
N LYS A 221 -16.79 -16.98 -4.15
CA LYS A 221 -17.58 -17.94 -3.38
C LYS A 221 -16.68 -18.73 -2.44
N THR A 222 -17.19 -19.03 -1.27
CA THR A 222 -16.55 -19.90 -0.30
C THR A 222 -17.61 -20.47 0.64
N ASP A 223 -17.41 -21.70 1.09
CA ASP A 223 -18.23 -22.35 2.12
C ASP A 223 -17.73 -22.00 3.53
N PHE A 224 -16.72 -21.17 3.63
CA PHE A 224 -16.16 -20.72 4.91
C PHE A 224 -17.09 -19.69 5.56
N GLU A 225 -17.66 -20.08 6.70
CA GLU A 225 -18.52 -19.25 7.55
C GLU A 225 -17.74 -18.79 8.80
N PRO A 226 -17.16 -17.59 8.82
CA PRO A 226 -16.28 -17.15 9.91
C PRO A 226 -16.92 -17.22 11.29
N ARG A 227 -18.18 -16.79 11.44
CA ARG A 227 -18.86 -16.81 12.74
C ARG A 227 -19.00 -18.24 13.27
N ARG A 228 -19.42 -19.18 12.45
CA ARG A 228 -19.54 -20.60 12.81
C ARG A 228 -18.17 -21.22 13.12
N TYR A 229 -17.18 -20.97 12.25
CA TYR A 229 -15.86 -21.56 12.38
C TYR A 229 -15.14 -21.10 13.65
N TYR A 230 -15.26 -19.82 14.01
CA TYR A 230 -14.64 -19.24 15.21
C TYR A 230 -15.59 -19.22 16.42
N GLN A 231 -16.74 -19.88 16.36
CA GLN A 231 -17.71 -19.97 17.46
C GLN A 231 -18.14 -18.59 17.98
N ILE A 232 -18.47 -17.69 17.05
CA ILE A 232 -18.98 -16.34 17.33
C ILE A 232 -20.48 -16.35 17.15
N ASP A 233 -21.22 -16.01 18.20
CA ASP A 233 -22.68 -15.97 18.15
C ASP A 233 -23.18 -14.98 17.08
N SER A 234 -24.34 -15.31 16.48
CA SER A 234 -24.94 -14.48 15.41
C SER A 234 -25.18 -13.04 15.83
N ASP A 235 -25.55 -12.82 17.09
CA ASP A 235 -25.92 -11.53 17.65
C ASP A 235 -24.76 -10.74 18.23
N SER A 236 -23.60 -11.39 18.45
CA SER A 236 -22.39 -10.74 18.94
C SER A 236 -21.87 -9.73 17.93
N PRO A 237 -21.65 -8.46 18.33
CA PRO A 237 -20.99 -7.48 17.45
C PRO A 237 -19.61 -7.96 17.04
N LEU A 238 -19.30 -7.88 15.73
CA LEU A 238 -18.06 -8.37 15.16
C LEU A 238 -17.24 -7.23 14.55
N LEU A 239 -16.16 -6.89 15.22
CA LEU A 239 -15.14 -5.99 14.72
C LEU A 239 -14.12 -6.78 13.88
N LEU A 240 -13.63 -6.19 12.80
CA LEU A 240 -12.64 -6.81 11.91
C LEU A 240 -11.44 -5.90 11.70
N PHE A 241 -10.25 -6.48 11.79
CA PHE A 241 -9.01 -5.94 11.24
C PHE A 241 -8.45 -6.92 10.22
N VAL A 242 -7.95 -6.40 9.10
CA VAL A 242 -7.27 -7.19 8.06
C VAL A 242 -5.97 -6.50 7.67
N GLY A 243 -4.85 -7.23 7.68
CA GLY A 243 -3.57 -6.72 7.22
C GLY A 243 -2.37 -7.40 7.87
N ARG A 244 -1.17 -7.01 7.43
CA ARG A 244 0.08 -7.48 8.04
C ARG A 244 0.15 -7.03 9.51
N LEU A 245 0.55 -7.94 10.40
CA LEU A 245 0.70 -7.62 11.81
C LEU A 245 2.06 -6.96 12.07
N GLY A 246 2.15 -5.67 11.75
CA GLY A 246 3.30 -4.81 12.00
C GLY A 246 2.96 -3.68 12.97
N LYS A 247 3.97 -3.13 13.64
CA LYS A 247 3.80 -2.00 14.59
C LYS A 247 3.18 -0.77 13.91
N GLU A 248 3.47 -0.59 12.63
CA GLU A 248 2.96 0.50 11.79
C GLU A 248 1.44 0.47 11.59
N LYS A 249 0.81 -0.69 11.75
CA LYS A 249 -0.64 -0.85 11.61
C LYS A 249 -1.42 -0.45 12.86
N ASN A 250 -0.73 -0.17 13.96
CA ASN A 250 -1.31 0.34 15.21
C ASN A 250 -2.45 -0.54 15.77
N ILE A 251 -2.34 -1.87 15.58
CA ILE A 251 -3.34 -2.84 16.04
C ILE A 251 -3.46 -2.83 17.56
N GLN A 252 -2.36 -2.51 18.25
CA GLN A 252 -2.34 -2.34 19.70
C GLN A 252 -3.36 -1.31 20.20
N LEU A 253 -3.69 -0.28 19.43
CA LEU A 253 -4.76 0.66 19.78
C LEU A 253 -6.12 -0.04 19.80
N ILE A 254 -6.42 -0.86 18.77
CA ILE A 254 -7.68 -1.59 18.67
C ILE A 254 -7.82 -2.54 19.88
N ILE A 255 -6.78 -3.34 20.15
CA ILE A 255 -6.77 -4.29 21.29
C ILE A 255 -6.94 -3.56 22.63
N ARG A 256 -6.19 -2.47 22.86
CA ARG A 256 -6.30 -1.66 24.08
C ARG A 256 -7.64 -0.93 24.23
N SER A 257 -8.40 -0.80 23.15
CA SER A 257 -9.75 -0.21 23.18
C SER A 257 -10.82 -1.24 23.56
N MET A 258 -10.54 -2.54 23.39
CA MET A 258 -11.50 -3.62 23.65
C MET A 258 -12.08 -3.59 25.08
N PRO A 259 -11.31 -3.39 26.18
CA PRO A 259 -11.91 -3.32 27.52
C PRO A 259 -13.05 -2.29 27.59
N LYS A 260 -12.85 -1.08 27.05
CA LYS A 260 -13.87 -0.01 27.04
C LYS A 260 -15.03 -0.30 26.08
N ILE A 261 -14.82 -1.10 25.04
CA ILE A 261 -15.89 -1.56 24.18
C ILE A 261 -16.75 -2.57 24.92
N LEU A 262 -16.11 -3.52 25.61
CA LEU A 262 -16.79 -4.58 26.36
C LEU A 262 -17.56 -4.08 27.58
N GLU A 263 -17.18 -2.96 28.18
CA GLU A 263 -17.98 -2.29 29.24
C GLU A 263 -19.43 -1.99 28.79
N HIS A 264 -19.64 -1.71 27.50
CA HIS A 264 -20.94 -1.35 26.94
C HIS A 264 -21.55 -2.46 26.07
N GLN A 265 -20.70 -3.30 25.49
CA GLN A 265 -21.05 -4.36 24.55
C GLN A 265 -20.25 -5.63 24.88
N PRO A 266 -20.62 -6.35 25.96
CA PRO A 266 -19.80 -7.43 26.55
C PRO A 266 -19.54 -8.61 25.59
N ASP A 267 -20.45 -8.86 24.65
CA ASP A 267 -20.36 -9.97 23.70
C ASP A 267 -19.55 -9.65 22.44
N THR A 268 -18.99 -8.41 22.34
CA THR A 268 -18.22 -8.00 21.17
C THR A 268 -17.01 -8.90 20.96
N LYS A 269 -16.82 -9.31 19.71
CA LYS A 269 -15.62 -10.04 19.26
C LYS A 269 -14.82 -9.18 18.28
N LEU A 270 -13.49 -9.38 18.30
CA LEU A 270 -12.56 -8.80 17.34
C LEU A 270 -11.87 -9.93 16.58
N VAL A 271 -12.02 -9.95 15.26
CA VAL A 271 -11.27 -10.86 14.38
C VAL A 271 -10.12 -10.09 13.76
N ILE A 272 -8.91 -10.60 13.94
CA ILE A 272 -7.66 -10.08 13.38
C ILE A 272 -7.17 -11.07 12.32
N VAL A 273 -7.30 -10.69 11.05
CA VAL A 273 -6.87 -11.48 9.90
C VAL A 273 -5.51 -11.00 9.43
N GLY A 274 -4.57 -11.92 9.35
CA GLY A 274 -3.20 -11.67 8.90
C GLY A 274 -2.16 -12.22 9.82
N ASP A 275 -0.91 -12.06 9.41
CA ASP A 275 0.26 -12.47 10.19
C ASP A 275 1.37 -11.42 10.06
N GLY A 276 2.40 -11.54 10.87
CA GLY A 276 3.54 -10.62 10.81
C GLY A 276 4.40 -10.63 12.07
N PRO A 277 5.51 -9.90 12.05
CA PRO A 277 6.51 -9.94 13.11
C PRO A 277 6.02 -9.42 14.47
N TYR A 278 4.84 -8.79 14.51
CA TYR A 278 4.26 -8.25 15.75
C TYR A 278 3.14 -9.15 16.32
N SER A 279 2.95 -10.36 15.77
CA SER A 279 1.84 -11.26 16.12
C SER A 279 1.87 -11.68 17.59
N GLU A 280 3.02 -12.12 18.10
CA GLU A 280 3.13 -12.62 19.49
C GLU A 280 2.93 -11.49 20.50
N GLU A 281 3.54 -10.33 20.27
CA GLU A 281 3.37 -9.16 21.16
C GLU A 281 1.90 -8.69 21.22
N LEU A 282 1.15 -8.85 20.12
CA LEU A 282 -0.29 -8.51 20.11
C LEU A 282 -1.12 -9.53 20.92
N LYS A 283 -0.77 -10.82 20.90
CA LYS A 283 -1.40 -11.84 21.72
C LYS A 283 -1.13 -11.63 23.21
N GLU A 284 0.14 -11.38 23.57
CA GLU A 284 0.55 -11.03 24.95
C GLU A 284 -0.18 -9.78 25.43
N LEU A 285 -0.31 -8.76 24.55
CA LEU A 285 -1.07 -7.56 24.87
C LEU A 285 -2.54 -7.89 25.17
N ALA A 286 -3.18 -8.73 24.36
CA ALA A 286 -4.58 -9.11 24.55
C ALA A 286 -4.79 -9.84 25.90
N GLU A 287 -3.84 -10.68 26.30
CA GLU A 287 -3.82 -11.31 27.63
C GLU A 287 -3.65 -10.28 28.75
N SER A 288 -2.66 -9.40 28.62
CA SER A 288 -2.34 -8.39 29.65
C SER A 288 -3.47 -7.40 29.93
N VAL A 289 -4.33 -7.11 28.95
CA VAL A 289 -5.51 -6.25 29.12
C VAL A 289 -6.80 -7.03 29.36
N GLY A 290 -6.73 -8.37 29.50
CA GLY A 290 -7.85 -9.24 29.90
C GLY A 290 -8.91 -9.48 28.83
N VAL A 291 -8.55 -9.33 27.54
CA VAL A 291 -9.53 -9.48 26.42
C VAL A 291 -9.21 -10.62 25.46
N ARG A 292 -8.28 -11.51 25.83
CA ARG A 292 -7.82 -12.59 24.94
C ARG A 292 -8.96 -13.46 24.40
N GLN A 293 -9.95 -13.75 25.22
CA GLN A 293 -11.13 -14.56 24.86
C GLN A 293 -12.11 -13.85 23.89
N ASN A 294 -11.98 -12.52 23.76
CA ASN A 294 -12.81 -11.73 22.87
C ASN A 294 -12.12 -11.50 21.51
N ILE A 295 -10.87 -11.98 21.34
CA ILE A 295 -10.08 -11.75 20.13
C ILE A 295 -9.70 -13.07 19.45
N VAL A 296 -10.02 -13.15 18.16
CA VAL A 296 -9.62 -14.26 17.28
C VAL A 296 -8.46 -13.78 16.42
N PHE A 297 -7.28 -14.40 16.59
CA PHE A 297 -6.15 -14.25 15.68
C PHE A 297 -6.20 -15.40 14.68
N THR A 298 -6.50 -15.10 13.42
CA THR A 298 -6.71 -16.15 12.41
C THR A 298 -5.41 -16.64 11.76
N GLY A 299 -4.32 -15.88 11.86
CA GLY A 299 -3.18 -16.02 10.96
C GLY A 299 -3.51 -15.59 9.54
N MET A 300 -2.67 -15.97 8.59
CA MET A 300 -2.92 -15.71 7.16
C MET A 300 -4.10 -16.55 6.67
N LEU A 301 -5.04 -15.89 6.01
CA LEU A 301 -6.14 -16.54 5.29
C LEU A 301 -5.97 -16.32 3.79
N ASP A 302 -6.47 -17.25 2.99
CA ASP A 302 -6.62 -17.04 1.55
C ASP A 302 -7.63 -15.92 1.24
N ARG A 303 -7.64 -15.48 -0.01
CA ARG A 303 -8.49 -14.35 -0.44
C ARG A 303 -9.97 -14.58 -0.19
N ALA A 304 -10.47 -15.80 -0.46
CA ALA A 304 -11.87 -16.14 -0.31
C ALA A 304 -12.32 -16.10 1.15
N LYS A 305 -11.52 -16.68 2.07
CA LYS A 305 -11.79 -16.66 3.51
C LYS A 305 -11.68 -15.25 4.09
N THR A 306 -10.68 -14.48 3.66
CA THR A 306 -10.53 -13.08 4.07
C THR A 306 -11.77 -12.28 3.69
N PHE A 307 -12.26 -12.46 2.45
CA PHE A 307 -13.45 -11.76 1.98
C PHE A 307 -14.73 -12.20 2.73
N ALA A 308 -14.81 -13.47 3.13
CA ALA A 308 -15.89 -13.95 4.00
C ALA A 308 -15.87 -13.26 5.38
N CYS A 309 -14.66 -13.00 5.94
CA CYS A 309 -14.53 -12.23 7.19
C CYS A 309 -15.07 -10.80 7.04
N PHE A 310 -14.77 -10.12 5.93
CA PHE A 310 -15.37 -8.81 5.65
C PHE A 310 -16.91 -8.88 5.60
N LYS A 311 -17.47 -9.86 4.89
CA LYS A 311 -18.94 -10.04 4.82
C LYS A 311 -19.56 -10.31 6.18
N ALA A 312 -18.91 -11.11 7.03
CA ALA A 312 -19.41 -11.52 8.34
C ALA A 312 -19.28 -10.42 9.43
N SER A 313 -18.40 -9.44 9.25
CA SER A 313 -18.16 -8.37 10.23
C SER A 313 -19.27 -7.31 10.23
N ASP A 314 -19.34 -6.54 11.31
CA ASP A 314 -20.25 -5.40 11.45
C ASP A 314 -19.52 -4.08 11.24
N ILE A 315 -18.27 -3.98 11.68
CA ILE A 315 -17.44 -2.76 11.61
C ILE A 315 -16.02 -3.15 11.18
N PHE A 316 -15.45 -2.40 10.26
CA PHE A 316 -14.04 -2.50 9.92
C PHE A 316 -13.21 -1.49 10.72
N CYS A 317 -12.18 -1.98 11.41
CA CYS A 317 -11.28 -1.20 12.25
C CYS A 317 -9.98 -0.90 11.51
N PHE A 318 -9.70 0.36 11.21
CA PHE A 318 -8.50 0.79 10.50
C PHE A 318 -7.72 1.83 11.31
N ALA A 319 -6.73 1.38 12.07
CA ALA A 319 -5.96 2.23 13.00
C ALA A 319 -4.60 2.68 12.46
N SER A 320 -4.23 2.33 11.22
CA SER A 320 -2.95 2.69 10.64
C SER A 320 -2.81 4.20 10.42
N LEU A 321 -1.63 4.73 10.78
CA LEU A 321 -1.25 6.13 10.50
C LEU A 321 -0.21 6.24 9.38
N THR A 322 0.36 5.11 8.95
CA THR A 322 1.47 5.07 7.99
C THR A 322 1.08 4.55 6.62
N ASP A 323 -0.09 3.94 6.48
CA ASP A 323 -0.56 3.49 5.17
C ASP A 323 -0.69 4.67 4.20
N THR A 324 -0.46 4.38 2.94
CA THR A 324 -0.46 5.38 1.86
C THR A 324 -1.81 5.48 1.15
N GLN A 325 -2.58 4.38 1.11
CA GLN A 325 -3.93 4.33 0.54
C GLN A 325 -4.89 3.46 1.37
N GLY A 326 -4.39 2.38 2.01
CA GLY A 326 -5.22 1.44 2.77
C GLY A 326 -6.17 0.65 1.88
N LEU A 327 -5.65 -0.18 0.98
CA LEU A 327 -6.47 -0.95 0.01
C LEU A 327 -7.56 -1.79 0.67
N VAL A 328 -7.35 -2.24 1.90
CA VAL A 328 -8.35 -2.99 2.68
C VAL A 328 -9.64 -2.19 2.98
N LEU A 329 -9.57 -0.85 2.88
CA LEU A 329 -10.76 0.01 2.97
C LEU A 329 -11.71 -0.23 1.77
N ASN A 330 -11.13 -0.52 0.59
CA ASN A 330 -11.88 -0.85 -0.60
C ASN A 330 -12.72 -2.12 -0.36
N GLU A 331 -12.12 -3.14 0.25
CA GLU A 331 -12.74 -4.43 0.54
C GLU A 331 -13.87 -4.30 1.56
N ALA A 332 -13.68 -3.51 2.61
CA ALA A 332 -14.72 -3.20 3.59
C ALA A 332 -15.88 -2.45 2.93
N ALA A 333 -15.58 -1.47 2.11
CA ALA A 333 -16.59 -0.61 1.48
C ALA A 333 -17.46 -1.35 0.46
N ILE A 334 -16.89 -2.22 -0.40
CA ILE A 334 -17.70 -2.95 -1.41
C ILE A 334 -18.69 -3.92 -0.79
N VAL A 335 -18.45 -4.37 0.46
CA VAL A 335 -19.41 -5.19 1.22
C VAL A 335 -20.19 -4.37 2.25
N SER A 336 -20.24 -3.05 2.07
CA SER A 336 -21.05 -2.11 2.87
C SER A 336 -20.72 -2.11 4.36
N LYS A 337 -19.43 -2.19 4.73
CA LYS A 337 -19.03 -2.10 6.15
C LYS A 337 -18.67 -0.65 6.50
N PRO A 338 -19.20 -0.12 7.61
CA PRO A 338 -18.76 1.16 8.16
C PRO A 338 -17.35 1.01 8.72
N ILE A 339 -16.57 2.10 8.72
CA ILE A 339 -15.17 2.10 9.07
C ILE A 339 -14.94 2.97 10.31
N VAL A 340 -14.17 2.49 11.27
CA VAL A 340 -13.54 3.33 12.31
C VAL A 340 -12.08 3.54 11.93
N PHE A 341 -11.68 4.79 11.74
CA PHE A 341 -10.38 5.14 11.19
C PHE A 341 -9.73 6.33 11.90
N LEU A 342 -8.42 6.54 11.68
CA LEU A 342 -7.64 7.61 12.31
C LEU A 342 -7.16 8.69 11.32
N ASP A 343 -7.10 8.39 10.03
CA ASP A 343 -6.54 9.27 9.01
C ASP A 343 -7.56 9.49 7.88
N PRO A 344 -8.16 10.70 7.78
CA PRO A 344 -9.18 10.97 6.76
C PRO A 344 -8.60 11.22 5.36
N GLU A 345 -7.29 11.39 5.22
CA GLU A 345 -6.65 11.69 3.94
C GLU A 345 -6.12 10.46 3.21
N ILE A 346 -6.25 9.29 3.85
CA ILE A 346 -5.69 8.03 3.34
C ILE A 346 -6.49 7.48 2.15
N SER A 347 -7.78 7.75 2.10
CA SER A 347 -8.68 7.25 1.06
C SER A 347 -9.95 8.09 1.00
N PRO A 348 -10.59 8.23 -0.18
CA PRO A 348 -11.96 8.76 -0.26
C PRO A 348 -12.99 7.96 0.55
N LEU A 349 -12.63 6.72 0.95
CA LEU A 349 -13.47 5.86 1.80
C LEU A 349 -13.28 6.12 3.30
N ALA A 350 -12.42 7.05 3.70
CA ALA A 350 -12.19 7.45 5.08
C ALA A 350 -12.81 8.85 5.36
N GLU A 351 -14.12 8.99 5.16
CA GLU A 351 -14.85 10.25 5.32
C GLU A 351 -15.68 10.22 6.60
N ASP A 352 -15.37 11.14 7.54
CA ASP A 352 -16.04 11.20 8.85
C ASP A 352 -17.53 11.49 8.71
N LYS A 353 -18.35 10.74 9.45
CA LYS A 353 -19.82 10.82 9.47
C LYS A 353 -20.50 10.56 8.10
N VAL A 354 -19.73 10.03 7.14
CA VAL A 354 -20.24 9.62 5.83
C VAL A 354 -20.01 8.12 5.63
N THR A 355 -18.78 7.64 5.71
CA THR A 355 -18.43 6.24 5.53
C THR A 355 -18.11 5.53 6.84
N GLY A 356 -17.98 6.28 7.92
CA GLY A 356 -17.62 5.78 9.24
C GLY A 356 -17.39 6.90 10.24
N ILE A 357 -16.54 6.64 11.22
CA ILE A 357 -16.23 7.59 12.29
C ILE A 357 -14.69 7.79 12.37
N LEU A 358 -14.27 9.04 12.28
CA LEU A 358 -12.90 9.46 12.55
C LEU A 358 -12.67 9.45 14.07
N ALA A 359 -11.77 8.59 14.53
CA ALA A 359 -11.35 8.55 15.92
C ALA A 359 -9.99 9.26 16.10
N LYS A 360 -9.74 9.76 17.31
CA LYS A 360 -8.39 10.17 17.71
C LYS A 360 -7.55 8.93 18.04
N ASN A 361 -6.22 9.04 17.94
CA ASN A 361 -5.30 7.96 18.30
C ASN A 361 -5.23 7.76 19.84
N THR A 362 -6.38 7.48 20.45
CA THR A 362 -6.55 7.16 21.87
C THR A 362 -7.57 6.05 22.04
N THR A 363 -7.38 5.19 23.03
CA THR A 363 -8.27 4.06 23.33
C THR A 363 -9.72 4.52 23.59
N THR A 364 -9.89 5.61 24.33
CA THR A 364 -11.22 6.14 24.62
C THR A 364 -11.95 6.59 23.34
N SER A 365 -11.29 7.37 22.48
CA SER A 365 -11.92 7.85 21.24
C SER A 365 -12.25 6.71 20.29
N PHE A 366 -11.34 5.73 20.14
CA PHE A 366 -11.56 4.58 19.27
C PHE A 366 -12.71 3.70 19.78
N ALA A 367 -12.74 3.41 21.09
CA ALA A 367 -13.82 2.65 21.72
C ALA A 367 -15.18 3.37 21.58
N THR A 368 -15.21 4.69 21.81
CA THR A 368 -16.45 5.49 21.66
C THR A 368 -16.98 5.41 20.22
N ALA A 369 -16.08 5.46 19.22
CA ALA A 369 -16.49 5.34 17.80
C ALA A 369 -17.07 3.95 17.50
N CYS A 370 -16.43 2.87 17.99
CA CYS A 370 -16.93 1.51 17.83
C CYS A 370 -18.31 1.35 18.53
N ASN A 371 -18.41 1.73 19.80
CA ASN A 371 -19.65 1.61 20.57
C ASN A 371 -20.82 2.38 19.96
N ARG A 372 -20.56 3.56 19.36
CA ARG A 372 -21.58 4.33 18.66
C ARG A 372 -22.13 3.58 17.45
N LEU A 373 -21.28 2.90 16.66
CA LEU A 373 -21.72 2.12 15.51
C LEU A 373 -22.41 0.81 15.93
N ILE A 374 -21.89 0.13 16.96
CA ILE A 374 -22.51 -1.09 17.51
C ILE A 374 -23.89 -0.78 18.05
N GLY A 375 -24.03 0.28 18.86
CA GLY A 375 -25.28 0.68 19.49
C GLY A 375 -26.31 1.29 18.53
N ASN A 376 -25.92 1.61 17.29
CA ASN A 376 -26.82 2.19 16.28
C ASN A 376 -26.67 1.51 14.93
N LYS A 377 -27.35 0.37 14.76
CA LYS A 377 -27.31 -0.45 13.55
C LYS A 377 -27.77 0.33 12.29
N ASN A 378 -28.71 1.27 12.44
CA ASN A 378 -29.19 2.09 11.31
C ASN A 378 -28.09 3.05 10.84
N LEU A 379 -27.37 3.68 11.76
CA LEU A 379 -26.22 4.54 11.45
C LEU A 379 -25.10 3.74 10.77
N ALA A 380 -24.79 2.57 11.31
CA ALA A 380 -23.78 1.68 10.75
C ALA A 380 -24.12 1.25 9.31
N ALA A 381 -25.39 0.87 9.09
CA ALA A 381 -25.88 0.49 7.76
C ALA A 381 -25.86 1.67 6.77
N ASP A 382 -26.25 2.89 7.20
CA ASP A 382 -26.18 4.10 6.37
C ASP A 382 -24.74 4.41 5.94
N TYR A 383 -23.79 4.38 6.89
CA TYR A 383 -22.38 4.61 6.58
C TYR A 383 -21.80 3.53 5.66
N GLY A 384 -22.12 2.26 5.90
CA GLY A 384 -21.70 1.17 5.03
C GLY A 384 -22.26 1.32 3.61
N LYS A 385 -23.51 1.70 3.46
CA LYS A 385 -24.13 1.96 2.14
C LYS A 385 -23.45 3.13 1.42
N LYS A 386 -23.16 4.21 2.11
CA LYS A 386 -22.43 5.36 1.55
C LYS A 386 -20.99 4.97 1.16
N ALA A 387 -20.31 4.19 2.00
CA ALA A 387 -18.99 3.66 1.68
C ALA A 387 -19.01 2.86 0.35
N LYS A 388 -20.00 1.96 0.20
CA LYS A 388 -20.19 1.21 -1.06
C LYS A 388 -20.45 2.12 -2.25
N ASN A 389 -21.27 3.14 -2.11
CA ASN A 389 -21.56 4.09 -3.20
C ASN A 389 -20.29 4.83 -3.64
N ILE A 390 -19.46 5.28 -2.72
CA ILE A 390 -18.17 5.90 -3.03
C ILE A 390 -17.23 4.86 -3.69
N ALA A 391 -17.15 3.64 -3.14
CA ALA A 391 -16.38 2.55 -3.69
C ALA A 391 -16.70 2.31 -5.18
N MET A 392 -17.97 2.34 -5.55
CA MET A 392 -18.41 2.18 -6.95
C MET A 392 -17.98 3.33 -7.88
N THR A 393 -17.52 4.44 -7.35
CA THR A 393 -16.96 5.55 -8.16
C THR A 393 -15.47 5.39 -8.46
N ILE A 394 -14.76 4.52 -7.71
CA ILE A 394 -13.31 4.30 -7.80
C ILE A 394 -12.97 2.85 -8.19
N THR A 395 -13.77 2.23 -9.02
CA THR A 395 -13.51 0.89 -9.57
C THR A 395 -12.27 0.87 -10.46
N ILE A 396 -11.61 -0.29 -10.60
CA ILE A 396 -10.33 -0.37 -11.31
C ILE A 396 -10.46 0.03 -12.79
N ASP A 397 -11.57 -0.29 -13.45
CA ASP A 397 -11.84 0.12 -14.82
C ASP A 397 -11.87 1.64 -14.98
N LYS A 398 -12.49 2.36 -14.02
CA LYS A 398 -12.53 3.82 -14.00
C LYS A 398 -11.15 4.43 -13.74
N GLN A 399 -10.39 3.82 -12.82
CA GLN A 399 -9.06 4.33 -12.51
C GLN A 399 -8.06 4.05 -13.65
N ALA A 400 -8.15 2.91 -14.33
CA ALA A 400 -7.33 2.60 -15.50
C ALA A 400 -7.61 3.58 -16.66
N LYS A 401 -8.87 3.94 -16.90
CA LYS A 401 -9.21 4.98 -17.90
C LYS A 401 -8.63 6.35 -17.56
N LYS A 402 -8.62 6.73 -16.25
CA LYS A 402 -7.97 7.97 -15.80
C LYS A 402 -6.44 7.88 -15.98
N LEU A 403 -5.84 6.73 -15.69
CA LEU A 403 -4.41 6.50 -15.89
C LEU A 403 -4.05 6.63 -17.38
N LEU A 404 -4.85 6.05 -18.28
CA LEU A 404 -4.65 6.20 -19.72
C LEU A 404 -4.73 7.65 -20.17
N LYS A 405 -5.63 8.44 -19.59
CA LYS A 405 -5.69 9.87 -19.88
C LYS A 405 -4.41 10.57 -19.48
N ILE A 406 -3.88 10.30 -18.25
CA ILE A 406 -2.60 10.86 -17.81
C ILE A 406 -1.48 10.48 -18.80
N TYR A 407 -1.44 9.24 -19.27
CA TYR A 407 -0.46 8.80 -20.26
C TYR A 407 -0.60 9.57 -21.58
N SER A 408 -1.83 9.72 -22.08
CA SER A 408 -2.09 10.42 -23.34
C SER A 408 -1.76 11.93 -23.29
N ASP A 409 -1.81 12.52 -22.09
CA ASP A 409 -1.53 13.96 -21.91
C ASP A 409 -0.01 14.25 -21.91
N ILE A 410 0.85 13.23 -21.84
CA ILE A 410 2.32 13.37 -21.77
C ILE A 410 3.08 12.68 -22.94
N ILE A 411 2.42 11.84 -23.74
CA ILE A 411 2.95 11.29 -25.00
C ILE A 411 2.76 12.29 -26.13
#